data_c8ec9145f9aa21092fdabde9dd6b9572
#
_entry.id   c8ec9145f9aa21092fdabde9dd6b9572
#
_cell.length_a   1.000
_cell.length_b   1.000
_cell.length_c   1.000
_cell.angle_alpha   90.00
_cell.angle_beta   90.00
_cell.angle_gamma   90.00
#
_symmetry.space_group_name_H-M   'P 1'
#
loop_
_entity.id
_entity.type
_entity.pdbx_description
1 polymer ?
#
loop_
_entity_poly.entity_id
_entity_poly.type
_entity_poly.pdbx_seq_one_letter_code
_entity_poly.pdbx_strand_id
1 'polypeptide(L)'
;MAAQNRYYKLGAYLLDHGADVNLANKGAWTPLYLATDNRNIESGDYPVRKGDMDHLDYIKLLLDKGANVNARMKDSTETRTVFTNQWLDENGATAFFRASQSGDIALMNLLLAHGADPNIATTLHVTALQVAAGIGWVEGITYEWSEDATLQAVKMLLDLGLDPNAQADTGRTALHGAAHKGRPAVVQLLVDHGAKLNIRDYGNTDNRGGKLAIHTWEPVDYADGLVRVGVQSAIPHPETGLLLRKLMTAAGLPAPPIGRTLDSICVTEACE
;
A
#
# COMPACT_ATOMS: atom_id res chain seq x y z
N MET A 1 -14.47 -3.51 19.91
CA MET A 1 -14.80 -4.95 20.00
C MET A 1 -15.91 -5.38 19.01
N ALA A 2 -17.10 -4.76 18.95
CA ALA A 2 -18.14 -5.15 18.00
C ALA A 2 -17.67 -5.07 16.55
N ALA A 3 -17.10 -3.93 16.12
CA ALA A 3 -16.57 -3.75 14.78
C ALA A 3 -15.46 -4.77 14.46
N GLN A 4 -14.49 -4.95 15.36
CA GLN A 4 -13.37 -5.87 15.19
C GLN A 4 -13.83 -7.32 14.94
N ASN A 5 -14.88 -7.77 15.65
CA ASN A 5 -15.38 -9.14 15.58
C ASN A 5 -16.53 -9.29 14.57
N ARG A 6 -16.82 -8.28 13.75
CA ARG A 6 -17.88 -8.27 12.72
C ARG A 6 -19.28 -8.47 13.26
N TYR A 7 -19.53 -8.09 14.53
CA TYR A 7 -20.86 -8.00 15.12
C TYR A 7 -21.47 -6.63 14.80
N TYR A 8 -21.73 -6.36 13.54
CA TYR A 8 -22.11 -5.03 13.06
C TYR A 8 -23.51 -4.61 13.55
N LYS A 9 -24.45 -5.56 13.64
CA LYS A 9 -25.77 -5.29 14.25
C LYS A 9 -25.66 -4.89 15.71
N LEU A 10 -24.78 -5.55 16.47
CA LEU A 10 -24.48 -5.14 17.85
C LEU A 10 -23.81 -3.76 17.87
N GLY A 11 -22.90 -3.49 16.95
CA GLY A 11 -22.28 -2.17 16.80
C GLY A 11 -23.33 -1.08 16.55
N ALA A 12 -24.25 -1.30 15.61
CA ALA A 12 -25.37 -0.40 15.32
C ALA A 12 -26.26 -0.16 16.57
N TYR A 13 -26.64 -1.24 17.24
CA TYR A 13 -27.43 -1.14 18.48
C TYR A 13 -26.74 -0.31 19.56
N LEU A 14 -25.44 -0.51 19.78
CA LEU A 14 -24.67 0.26 20.75
C LEU A 14 -24.61 1.76 20.40
N LEU A 15 -24.44 2.09 19.11
CA LEU A 15 -24.44 3.47 18.64
C LEU A 15 -25.81 4.14 18.86
N ASP A 16 -26.91 3.42 18.64
CA ASP A 16 -28.26 3.92 18.91
C ASP A 16 -28.53 4.14 20.40
N HIS A 17 -27.73 3.51 21.29
CA HIS A 17 -27.79 3.65 22.74
C HIS A 17 -26.66 4.53 23.30
N GLY A 18 -26.06 5.40 22.47
CA GLY A 18 -25.13 6.44 22.91
C GLY A 18 -23.66 6.01 23.01
N ALA A 19 -23.27 4.90 22.42
CA ALA A 19 -21.84 4.57 22.32
C ALA A 19 -21.13 5.60 21.44
N ASP A 20 -19.91 5.98 21.83
CA ASP A 20 -19.07 6.87 21.05
C ASP A 20 -18.57 6.16 19.78
N VAL A 21 -18.95 6.70 18.60
CA VAL A 21 -18.57 6.18 17.27
C VAL A 21 -17.07 6.28 17.02
N ASN A 22 -16.36 7.17 17.72
CA ASN A 22 -14.92 7.42 17.58
C ASN A 22 -14.07 6.74 18.68
N LEU A 23 -14.68 5.97 19.56
CA LEU A 23 -13.95 5.28 20.62
C LEU A 23 -12.98 4.25 20.04
N ALA A 24 -11.70 4.58 20.06
CA ALA A 24 -10.63 3.74 19.53
C ALA A 24 -10.06 2.78 20.59
N ASN A 25 -9.41 1.70 20.14
CA ASN A 25 -8.62 0.83 21.01
C ASN A 25 -7.24 1.47 21.34
N LYS A 26 -6.36 0.74 22.03
CA LYS A 26 -5.02 1.24 22.40
C LYS A 26 -4.14 1.62 21.22
N GLY A 27 -4.27 0.91 20.10
CA GLY A 27 -3.58 1.20 18.86
C GLY A 27 -4.20 2.35 18.06
N ALA A 28 -5.19 3.07 18.62
CA ALA A 28 -5.98 4.11 17.99
C ALA A 28 -6.82 3.60 16.79
N TRP A 29 -7.17 2.31 16.77
CA TRP A 29 -8.07 1.77 15.76
C TRP A 29 -9.51 2.11 16.12
N THR A 30 -10.13 2.99 15.35
CA THR A 30 -11.53 3.35 15.47
C THR A 30 -12.43 2.26 14.91
N PRO A 31 -13.75 2.24 15.24
CA PRO A 31 -14.70 1.34 14.60
C PRO A 31 -14.70 1.45 13.06
N LEU A 32 -14.49 2.66 12.50
CA LEU A 32 -14.38 2.90 11.07
C LEU A 32 -13.15 2.21 10.47
N TYR A 33 -11.97 2.38 11.08
CA TYR A 33 -10.75 1.73 10.60
C TYR A 33 -10.86 0.20 10.67
N LEU A 34 -11.38 -0.33 11.79
CA LEU A 34 -11.59 -1.77 11.98
C LEU A 34 -12.56 -2.37 10.95
N ALA A 35 -13.65 -1.66 10.63
CA ALA A 35 -14.61 -2.12 9.62
C ALA A 35 -14.00 -2.09 8.21
N THR A 36 -13.18 -1.07 7.90
CA THR A 36 -12.41 -0.95 6.66
C THR A 36 -11.41 -2.09 6.51
N ASP A 37 -10.64 -2.36 7.54
CA ASP A 37 -9.65 -3.45 7.55
C ASP A 37 -10.32 -4.82 7.42
N ASN A 38 -11.41 -5.06 8.14
CA ASN A 38 -12.21 -6.27 8.02
C ASN A 38 -12.77 -6.53 6.62
N ARG A 39 -13.09 -5.47 5.86
CA ARG A 39 -13.56 -5.56 4.48
C ARG A 39 -12.44 -5.94 3.52
N ASN A 40 -11.24 -5.53 3.83
CA ASN A 40 -10.03 -5.69 3.02
C ASN A 40 -9.01 -6.63 3.69
N ILE A 41 -9.48 -7.62 4.43
CA ILE A 41 -8.63 -8.47 5.25
C ILE A 41 -7.70 -9.32 4.36
N GLU A 42 -6.47 -9.45 4.81
CA GLU A 42 -5.45 -10.21 4.11
C GLU A 42 -5.72 -11.71 4.09
N SER A 43 -5.24 -12.39 3.05
CA SER A 43 -5.27 -13.84 2.98
C SER A 43 -4.28 -14.44 3.99
N GLY A 44 -4.64 -15.58 4.56
CA GLY A 44 -3.82 -16.25 5.59
C GLY A 44 -4.15 -15.86 7.02
N ASP A 45 -4.96 -14.84 7.23
CA ASP A 45 -5.57 -14.60 8.52
C ASP A 45 -6.57 -15.71 8.90
N TYR A 46 -6.81 -15.86 10.20
CA TYR A 46 -7.71 -16.91 10.72
C TYR A 46 -9.07 -16.93 10.04
N PRO A 47 -9.83 -18.05 10.11
CA PRO A 47 -11.19 -18.12 9.61
C PRO A 47 -12.00 -16.94 10.13
N VAL A 48 -12.24 -15.99 9.27
CA VAL A 48 -12.90 -14.74 9.67
C VAL A 48 -14.39 -14.99 9.70
N ARG A 49 -15.02 -14.61 10.78
CA ARG A 49 -16.47 -14.65 10.89
C ARG A 49 -17.10 -13.82 9.77
N LYS A 50 -18.06 -14.39 9.08
CA LYS A 50 -18.93 -13.60 8.18
C LYS A 50 -19.67 -12.54 9.02
N GLY A 51 -19.63 -11.29 8.57
CA GLY A 51 -20.39 -10.21 9.22
C GLY A 51 -21.89 -10.47 9.20
N ASP A 52 -22.59 -9.99 10.22
CA ASP A 52 -24.04 -10.07 10.34
C ASP A 52 -24.79 -8.91 9.64
N MET A 53 -24.03 -8.03 8.99
CA MET A 53 -24.43 -6.94 8.11
C MET A 53 -23.36 -6.77 7.02
N ASP A 54 -23.70 -6.18 5.89
CA ASP A 54 -22.71 -5.81 4.87
C ASP A 54 -21.70 -4.80 5.41
N HIS A 55 -20.45 -4.91 4.99
CA HIS A 55 -19.36 -4.05 5.46
C HIS A 55 -19.57 -2.59 5.07
N LEU A 56 -19.96 -2.31 3.81
CA LEU A 56 -20.21 -0.94 3.35
C LEU A 56 -21.41 -0.31 4.06
N ASP A 57 -22.47 -1.08 4.30
CA ASP A 57 -23.65 -0.60 5.05
C ASP A 57 -23.26 -0.20 6.48
N TYR A 58 -22.42 -1.01 7.14
CA TYR A 58 -21.95 -0.67 8.48
C TYR A 58 -20.99 0.53 8.48
N ILE A 59 -20.06 0.60 7.52
CA ILE A 59 -19.16 1.74 7.36
C ILE A 59 -19.96 3.02 7.11
N LYS A 60 -20.94 2.97 6.21
CA LYS A 60 -21.84 4.09 5.97
C LYS A 60 -22.57 4.53 7.23
N LEU A 61 -23.10 3.59 8.01
CA LEU A 61 -23.74 3.87 9.30
C LEU A 61 -22.77 4.60 10.26
N LEU A 62 -21.51 4.15 10.36
CA LEU A 62 -20.50 4.81 11.20
C LEU A 62 -20.26 6.25 10.75
N LEU A 63 -20.13 6.48 9.45
CA LEU A 63 -19.92 7.81 8.87
C LEU A 63 -21.15 8.71 9.09
N ASP A 64 -22.36 8.21 8.88
CA ASP A 64 -23.62 8.94 9.13
C ASP A 64 -23.80 9.29 10.63
N LYS A 65 -23.22 8.50 11.54
CA LYS A 65 -23.18 8.76 13.00
C LYS A 65 -22.02 9.67 13.43
N GLY A 66 -21.25 10.22 12.51
CA GLY A 66 -20.17 11.18 12.79
C GLY A 66 -18.81 10.53 13.09
N ALA A 67 -18.55 9.37 12.55
CA ALA A 67 -17.19 8.82 12.61
C ALA A 67 -16.19 9.78 11.96
N ASN A 68 -15.06 10.03 12.64
CA ASN A 68 -13.98 10.82 12.07
C ASN A 68 -13.32 10.05 10.92
N VAL A 69 -13.65 10.43 9.68
CA VAL A 69 -13.17 9.80 8.45
C VAL A 69 -11.65 9.86 8.31
N ASN A 70 -11.01 10.87 8.90
CA ASN A 70 -9.58 11.12 8.86
C ASN A 70 -8.85 10.66 10.14
N ALA A 71 -9.50 9.86 10.98
CA ALA A 71 -8.85 9.28 12.15
C ALA A 71 -7.64 8.44 11.73
N ARG A 72 -6.52 8.63 12.43
CA ARG A 72 -5.24 7.97 12.17
C ARG A 72 -4.97 6.89 13.21
N MET A 73 -4.64 5.69 12.78
CA MET A 73 -4.19 4.63 13.69
C MET A 73 -2.74 4.85 14.12
N LYS A 74 -2.33 4.25 15.24
CA LYS A 74 -0.98 4.43 15.80
C LYS A 74 -0.16 3.15 15.86
N ASP A 75 -0.79 2.01 15.91
CA ASP A 75 -0.09 0.75 16.12
C ASP A 75 -0.78 -0.38 15.35
N SER A 76 -0.07 -0.90 14.35
CA SER A 76 -0.54 -2.00 13.50
C SER A 76 -0.56 -3.36 14.22
N THR A 77 0.08 -3.49 15.39
CA THR A 77 0.22 -4.78 16.08
C THR A 77 -0.99 -5.16 16.92
N GLU A 78 -1.88 -4.24 17.24
CA GLU A 78 -2.98 -4.46 18.18
C GLU A 78 -4.07 -5.40 17.67
N THR A 79 -4.22 -5.57 16.36
CA THR A 79 -5.35 -6.30 15.79
C THR A 79 -4.96 -7.31 14.73
N ARG A 80 -3.76 -7.24 14.22
CA ARG A 80 -3.22 -8.21 13.28
C ARG A 80 -2.34 -9.21 13.99
N THR A 81 -2.41 -10.44 13.53
CA THR A 81 -1.43 -11.45 13.91
C THR A 81 -0.04 -11.00 13.49
N VAL A 82 0.93 -11.18 14.36
CA VAL A 82 2.34 -10.76 14.30
C VAL A 82 3.09 -11.24 13.03
N PHE A 83 2.41 -11.90 12.10
CA PHE A 83 2.99 -12.55 10.93
C PHE A 83 2.64 -11.91 9.58
N THR A 84 2.10 -10.71 9.55
CA THR A 84 2.01 -9.99 8.29
C THR A 84 3.42 -9.58 7.90
N ASN A 85 3.96 -10.25 6.91
CA ASN A 85 5.28 -10.01 6.35
C ASN A 85 5.36 -8.68 5.59
N GLN A 86 4.55 -7.72 5.99
CA GLN A 86 4.51 -6.42 5.33
C GLN A 86 5.79 -5.64 5.59
N TRP A 87 6.27 -5.02 4.54
CA TRP A 87 7.39 -4.08 4.57
C TRP A 87 6.90 -2.63 4.63
N LEU A 88 5.64 -2.45 5.02
CA LEU A 88 4.97 -1.17 5.22
C LEU A 88 4.76 -0.93 6.71
N ASP A 89 5.21 0.23 7.20
CA ASP A 89 4.77 0.77 8.49
C ASP A 89 3.48 1.56 8.26
N GLU A 90 2.37 1.04 8.77
CA GLU A 90 1.04 1.64 8.63
C GLU A 90 0.74 2.69 9.70
N ASN A 91 1.66 2.97 10.63
CA ASN A 91 1.42 3.97 11.67
C ASN A 91 1.03 5.32 11.05
N GLY A 92 -0.10 5.84 11.48
CA GLY A 92 -0.68 7.06 10.93
C GLY A 92 -1.62 6.84 9.73
N ALA A 93 -1.87 5.60 9.32
CA ALA A 93 -2.82 5.29 8.25
C ALA A 93 -4.25 5.70 8.62
N THR A 94 -5.04 6.08 7.62
CA THR A 94 -6.47 6.35 7.69
C THR A 94 -7.26 5.21 7.05
N ALA A 95 -8.58 5.20 7.22
CA ALA A 95 -9.46 4.28 6.52
C ALA A 95 -9.32 4.41 4.99
N PHE A 96 -9.15 5.64 4.47
CA PHE A 96 -8.94 5.88 3.04
C PHE A 96 -7.62 5.26 2.53
N PHE A 97 -6.54 5.45 3.28
CA PHE A 97 -5.25 4.82 2.98
C PHE A 97 -5.37 3.28 2.91
N ARG A 98 -6.05 2.67 3.88
CA ARG A 98 -6.25 1.21 3.93
C ARG A 98 -7.11 0.70 2.76
N ALA A 99 -8.16 1.43 2.39
CA ALA A 99 -8.99 1.11 1.22
C ALA A 99 -8.18 1.21 -0.09
N SER A 100 -7.30 2.21 -0.20
CA SER A 100 -6.43 2.43 -1.36
C SER A 100 -5.43 1.27 -1.56
N GLN A 101 -4.89 0.71 -0.47
CA GLN A 101 -3.96 -0.43 -0.52
C GLN A 101 -4.56 -1.65 -1.22
N SER A 102 -5.86 -1.89 -1.04
CA SER A 102 -6.58 -3.03 -1.63
C SER A 102 -7.28 -2.70 -2.96
N GLY A 103 -7.27 -1.45 -3.40
CA GLY A 103 -8.03 -1.00 -4.57
C GLY A 103 -9.55 -1.06 -4.34
N ASP A 104 -10.03 -0.82 -3.12
CA ASP A 104 -11.46 -0.84 -2.80
C ASP A 104 -12.16 0.44 -3.26
N ILE A 105 -12.43 0.52 -4.57
CA ILE A 105 -13.01 1.70 -5.22
C ILE A 105 -14.34 2.11 -4.58
N ALA A 106 -15.19 1.14 -4.24
CA ALA A 106 -16.48 1.43 -3.63
C ALA A 106 -16.32 2.13 -2.27
N LEU A 107 -15.39 1.63 -1.44
CA LEU A 107 -15.10 2.23 -0.14
C LEU A 107 -14.35 3.56 -0.28
N MET A 108 -13.37 3.66 -1.19
CA MET A 108 -12.67 4.93 -1.46
C MET A 108 -13.67 6.06 -1.81
N ASN A 109 -14.61 5.79 -2.72
CA ASN A 109 -15.65 6.75 -3.08
C ASN A 109 -16.54 7.12 -1.88
N LEU A 110 -16.96 6.14 -1.08
CA LEU A 110 -17.78 6.37 0.11
C LEU A 110 -17.05 7.28 1.11
N LEU A 111 -15.76 7.02 1.37
CA LEU A 111 -14.95 7.82 2.29
C LEU A 111 -14.72 9.24 1.77
N LEU A 112 -14.44 9.41 0.47
CA LEU A 112 -14.31 10.73 -0.16
C LEU A 112 -15.61 11.54 -0.06
N ALA A 113 -16.76 10.90 -0.28
CA ALA A 113 -18.07 11.55 -0.14
C ALA A 113 -18.34 12.06 1.29
N HIS A 114 -17.65 11.50 2.29
CA HIS A 114 -17.73 11.93 3.70
C HIS A 114 -16.52 12.77 4.14
N GLY A 115 -15.73 13.30 3.20
CA GLY A 115 -14.64 14.24 3.49
C GLY A 115 -13.31 13.59 3.88
N ALA A 116 -13.03 12.37 3.42
CA ALA A 116 -11.70 11.80 3.55
C ALA A 116 -10.68 12.67 2.80
N ASP A 117 -9.57 12.97 3.45
CA ASP A 117 -8.43 13.65 2.84
C ASP A 117 -7.45 12.61 2.27
N PRO A 118 -7.33 12.51 0.93
CA PRO A 118 -6.45 11.54 0.29
C PRO A 118 -4.95 11.83 0.51
N ASN A 119 -4.61 13.04 0.96
CA ASN A 119 -3.22 13.48 1.17
C ASN A 119 -2.65 13.07 2.52
N ILE A 120 -3.43 12.50 3.42
CA ILE A 120 -2.93 12.04 4.71
C ILE A 120 -2.03 10.83 4.50
N ALA A 121 -0.73 11.03 4.63
CA ALA A 121 0.28 9.98 4.57
C ALA A 121 0.51 9.34 5.97
N THR A 122 1.15 8.17 6.00
CA THR A 122 1.61 7.53 7.24
C THR A 122 2.67 8.35 7.96
N THR A 123 3.10 7.93 9.15
CA THR A 123 4.19 8.60 9.90
C THR A 123 5.53 8.53 9.17
N LEU A 124 5.74 7.56 8.30
CA LEU A 124 6.91 7.44 7.43
C LEU A 124 6.67 8.01 6.02
N HIS A 125 5.71 8.93 5.90
CA HIS A 125 5.35 9.65 4.67
C HIS A 125 4.96 8.75 3.49
N VAL A 126 4.49 7.52 3.75
CA VAL A 126 3.91 6.68 2.69
C VAL A 126 2.52 7.20 2.34
N THR A 127 2.27 7.48 1.06
CA THR A 127 1.03 8.05 0.55
C THR A 127 0.03 6.97 0.11
N ALA A 128 -1.25 7.33 -0.02
CA ALA A 128 -2.28 6.46 -0.57
C ALA A 128 -1.94 5.98 -2.00
N LEU A 129 -1.30 6.83 -2.82
CA LEU A 129 -0.86 6.47 -4.17
C LEU A 129 0.23 5.39 -4.15
N GLN A 130 1.17 5.48 -3.23
CA GLN A 130 2.26 4.50 -3.11
C GLN A 130 1.73 3.11 -2.74
N VAL A 131 0.80 3.02 -1.77
CA VAL A 131 0.24 1.71 -1.38
C VAL A 131 -0.71 1.14 -2.43
N ALA A 132 -1.49 1.96 -3.10
CA ALA A 132 -2.31 1.53 -4.23
C ALA A 132 -1.43 0.96 -5.36
N ALA A 133 -0.28 1.59 -5.63
CA ALA A 133 0.67 1.12 -6.64
C ALA A 133 1.42 -0.15 -6.23
N GLY A 134 1.53 -0.48 -4.92
CA GLY A 134 2.14 -1.73 -4.48
C GLY A 134 3.18 -1.60 -3.36
N ILE A 135 3.41 -0.41 -2.79
CA ILE A 135 4.23 -0.31 -1.57
C ILE A 135 3.54 -1.08 -0.45
N GLY A 136 4.26 -1.99 0.19
CA GLY A 136 3.71 -2.87 1.23
C GLY A 136 3.03 -4.13 0.72
N TRP A 137 2.90 -4.29 -0.60
CA TRP A 137 2.27 -5.47 -1.17
C TRP A 137 3.14 -6.72 -0.97
N VAL A 138 2.48 -7.81 -0.62
CA VAL A 138 3.09 -9.13 -0.40
C VAL A 138 2.26 -10.16 -1.18
N GLU A 139 2.91 -10.86 -2.12
CA GLU A 139 2.25 -11.86 -2.96
C GLU A 139 1.58 -12.95 -2.11
N GLY A 140 0.31 -13.25 -2.45
CA GLY A 140 -0.48 -14.25 -1.75
C GLY A 140 -0.97 -13.87 -0.34
N ILE A 141 -0.62 -12.69 0.15
CA ILE A 141 -1.02 -12.20 1.49
C ILE A 141 -1.88 -10.95 1.37
N THR A 142 -1.34 -9.86 0.78
CA THR A 142 -2.07 -8.60 0.69
C THR A 142 -3.31 -8.74 -0.18
N TYR A 143 -4.47 -8.42 0.39
CA TYR A 143 -5.73 -8.51 -0.33
C TYR A 143 -5.84 -7.42 -1.40
N GLU A 144 -6.24 -7.82 -2.58
CA GLU A 144 -6.51 -6.97 -3.72
C GLU A 144 -7.85 -7.37 -4.34
N TRP A 145 -8.72 -6.40 -4.60
CA TRP A 145 -10.03 -6.68 -5.22
C TRP A 145 -9.89 -7.20 -6.65
N SER A 146 -9.03 -6.57 -7.44
CA SER A 146 -8.59 -7.03 -8.77
C SER A 146 -7.48 -6.14 -9.30
N GLU A 147 -6.79 -6.56 -10.36
CA GLU A 147 -5.80 -5.72 -11.05
C GLU A 147 -6.44 -4.46 -11.64
N ASP A 148 -7.65 -4.60 -12.22
CA ASP A 148 -8.38 -3.46 -12.76
C ASP A 148 -8.79 -2.47 -11.65
N ALA A 149 -9.21 -2.96 -10.49
CA ALA A 149 -9.55 -2.11 -9.36
C ALA A 149 -8.31 -1.36 -8.83
N THR A 150 -7.15 -2.02 -8.77
CA THR A 150 -5.87 -1.37 -8.45
C THR A 150 -5.54 -0.27 -9.46
N LEU A 151 -5.64 -0.55 -10.76
CA LEU A 151 -5.39 0.44 -11.81
C LEU A 151 -6.35 1.65 -11.68
N GLN A 152 -7.64 1.39 -11.40
CA GLN A 152 -8.63 2.44 -11.15
C GLN A 152 -8.31 3.25 -9.89
N ALA A 153 -7.85 2.60 -8.80
CA ALA A 153 -7.45 3.30 -7.59
C ALA A 153 -6.26 4.24 -7.84
N VAL A 154 -5.22 3.75 -8.52
CA VAL A 154 -4.06 4.57 -8.90
C VAL A 154 -4.50 5.75 -9.78
N LYS A 155 -5.36 5.51 -10.78
CA LYS A 155 -5.89 6.58 -11.62
C LYS A 155 -6.67 7.62 -10.81
N MET A 156 -7.57 7.18 -9.94
CA MET A 156 -8.35 8.07 -9.06
C MET A 156 -7.42 8.95 -8.21
N LEU A 157 -6.37 8.38 -7.62
CA LEU A 157 -5.44 9.11 -6.76
C LEU A 157 -4.61 10.14 -7.55
N LEU A 158 -4.21 9.82 -8.78
CA LEU A 158 -3.55 10.74 -9.69
C LEU A 158 -4.51 11.89 -10.12
N ASP A 159 -5.76 11.56 -10.43
CA ASP A 159 -6.80 12.54 -10.78
C ASP A 159 -7.12 13.48 -9.58
N LEU A 160 -6.97 13.01 -8.35
CA LEU A 160 -7.05 13.82 -7.12
C LEU A 160 -5.80 14.68 -6.88
N GLY A 161 -4.77 14.57 -7.72
CA GLY A 161 -3.58 15.41 -7.69
C GLY A 161 -2.45 14.90 -6.80
N LEU A 162 -2.46 13.61 -6.38
CA LEU A 162 -1.34 13.07 -5.62
C LEU A 162 -0.08 13.00 -6.50
N ASP A 163 1.06 13.42 -5.94
CA ASP A 163 2.33 13.45 -6.66
C ASP A 163 2.88 12.03 -6.90
N PRO A 164 3.05 11.58 -8.17
CA PRO A 164 3.62 10.28 -8.50
C PRO A 164 5.09 10.14 -8.08
N ASN A 165 5.77 11.26 -7.79
CA ASN A 165 7.17 11.31 -7.39
C ASN A 165 7.37 11.50 -5.89
N ALA A 166 6.29 11.55 -5.10
CA ALA A 166 6.41 11.62 -3.65
C ALA A 166 7.28 10.45 -3.14
N GLN A 167 8.25 10.77 -2.29
CA GLN A 167 9.13 9.79 -1.67
C GLN A 167 8.76 9.60 -0.19
N ALA A 168 8.59 8.36 0.22
CA ALA A 168 8.52 7.99 1.63
C ALA A 168 9.90 8.14 2.28
N ASP A 169 9.99 7.97 3.61
CA ASP A 169 11.26 8.04 4.36
C ASP A 169 12.27 6.98 3.91
N THR A 170 11.82 5.96 3.18
CA THR A 170 12.68 4.96 2.52
C THR A 170 13.19 5.40 1.15
N GLY A 171 12.81 6.57 0.66
CA GLY A 171 13.12 7.03 -0.71
C GLY A 171 12.25 6.41 -1.81
N ARG A 172 11.37 5.47 -1.48
CA ARG A 172 10.52 4.76 -2.46
C ARG A 172 9.39 5.64 -2.95
N THR A 173 9.06 5.50 -4.24
CA THR A 173 7.93 6.15 -4.91
C THR A 173 6.85 5.14 -5.28
N ALA A 174 5.71 5.61 -5.80
CA ALA A 174 4.67 4.74 -6.34
C ALA A 174 5.21 3.81 -7.45
N LEU A 175 6.16 4.27 -8.27
CA LEU A 175 6.75 3.48 -9.35
C LEU A 175 7.57 2.29 -8.84
N HIS A 176 8.25 2.40 -7.69
CA HIS A 176 8.91 1.26 -7.02
C HIS A 176 7.89 0.19 -6.62
N GLY A 177 6.73 0.61 -6.08
CA GLY A 177 5.64 -0.30 -5.72
C GLY A 177 5.07 -1.03 -6.93
N ALA A 178 4.77 -0.31 -8.02
CA ALA A 178 4.25 -0.89 -9.26
C ALA A 178 5.23 -1.87 -9.91
N ALA A 179 6.51 -1.56 -9.86
CA ALA A 179 7.58 -2.42 -10.36
C ALA A 179 7.72 -3.70 -9.54
N HIS A 180 7.70 -3.57 -8.20
CA HIS A 180 7.76 -4.70 -7.26
C HIS A 180 6.54 -5.63 -7.40
N LYS A 181 5.36 -5.05 -7.60
CA LYS A 181 4.11 -5.80 -7.76
C LYS A 181 3.95 -6.42 -9.16
N GLY A 182 4.79 -6.03 -10.13
CA GLY A 182 4.74 -6.54 -11.48
C GLY A 182 3.50 -6.08 -12.25
N ARG A 183 3.14 -4.80 -12.18
CA ARG A 183 1.93 -4.22 -12.80
C ARG A 183 2.27 -3.26 -13.95
N PRO A 184 2.51 -3.76 -15.17
CA PRO A 184 2.92 -2.92 -16.30
C PRO A 184 1.90 -1.82 -16.63
N ALA A 185 0.59 -2.07 -16.51
CA ALA A 185 -0.43 -1.06 -16.75
C ALA A 185 -0.34 0.11 -15.73
N VAL A 186 -0.06 -0.19 -14.46
CA VAL A 186 0.14 0.83 -13.42
C VAL A 186 1.45 1.60 -13.67
N VAL A 187 2.52 0.91 -14.08
CA VAL A 187 3.79 1.56 -14.48
C VAL A 187 3.56 2.56 -15.60
N GLN A 188 2.88 2.14 -16.67
CA GLN A 188 2.58 3.04 -17.79
C GLN A 188 1.76 4.25 -17.34
N LEU A 189 0.69 4.02 -16.57
CA LEU A 189 -0.18 5.09 -16.07
C LEU A 189 0.60 6.10 -15.21
N LEU A 190 1.46 5.64 -14.30
CA LEU A 190 2.30 6.52 -13.47
C LEU A 190 3.25 7.36 -14.33
N VAL A 191 3.90 6.76 -15.34
CA VAL A 191 4.81 7.47 -16.24
C VAL A 191 4.08 8.49 -17.10
N ASP A 192 2.89 8.16 -17.60
CA ASP A 192 2.03 9.09 -18.34
C ASP A 192 1.62 10.32 -17.50
N HIS A 193 1.63 10.18 -16.17
CA HIS A 193 1.39 11.26 -15.20
C HIS A 193 2.68 11.87 -14.63
N GLY A 194 3.84 11.63 -15.27
CA GLY A 194 5.10 12.29 -14.93
C GLY A 194 5.92 11.60 -13.84
N ALA A 195 5.68 10.31 -13.54
CA ALA A 195 6.57 9.55 -12.68
C ALA A 195 7.97 9.44 -13.29
N LYS A 196 8.99 9.76 -12.51
CA LYS A 196 10.40 9.70 -12.91
C LYS A 196 10.91 8.27 -12.78
N LEU A 197 11.50 7.77 -13.87
CA LEU A 197 11.95 6.39 -14.00
C LEU A 197 13.24 6.07 -13.22
N ASN A 198 14.01 7.08 -12.86
CA ASN A 198 15.37 6.98 -12.30
C ASN A 198 15.49 7.53 -10.87
N ILE A 199 14.39 7.68 -10.15
CA ILE A 199 14.45 7.96 -8.71
C ILE A 199 14.99 6.70 -8.04
N ARG A 200 16.00 6.89 -7.17
CA ARG A 200 16.55 5.81 -6.36
C ARG A 200 15.97 5.88 -4.95
N ASP A 201 15.73 4.72 -4.36
CA ASP A 201 15.43 4.61 -2.94
C ASP A 201 16.68 4.90 -2.09
N TYR A 202 16.55 4.90 -0.77
CA TYR A 202 17.69 5.16 0.13
C TYR A 202 18.45 3.89 0.56
N GLY A 203 18.23 2.81 -0.19
CA GLY A 203 18.81 1.50 0.09
C GLY A 203 17.98 0.66 1.04
N ASN A 204 18.31 -0.61 1.11
CA ASN A 204 17.73 -1.49 2.10
C ASN A 204 18.79 -1.95 3.10
N THR A 205 18.40 -2.11 4.35
CA THR A 205 19.26 -2.56 5.44
C THR A 205 19.27 -4.09 5.59
N ASP A 206 18.76 -4.84 4.60
CA ASP A 206 18.77 -6.29 4.65
C ASP A 206 20.20 -6.83 4.40
N ASN A 207 20.89 -7.09 5.49
CA ASN A 207 22.29 -7.52 5.59
C ASN A 207 22.63 -8.88 4.99
N ARG A 208 21.85 -9.41 4.05
CA ARG A 208 22.21 -10.65 3.41
C ARG A 208 23.38 -10.45 2.46
N GLY A 209 24.57 -10.59 2.99
CA GLY A 209 25.80 -10.54 2.22
C GLY A 209 26.68 -9.32 2.46
N GLY A 210 26.32 -8.39 3.33
CA GLY A 210 27.17 -7.31 3.83
C GLY A 210 27.52 -6.21 2.83
N LYS A 211 27.73 -6.53 1.57
CA LYS A 211 28.20 -5.60 0.54
C LYS A 211 27.13 -4.71 -0.07
N LEU A 212 25.85 -5.09 -0.02
CA LEU A 212 24.74 -4.36 -0.62
C LEU A 212 23.84 -3.65 0.39
N ALA A 213 24.23 -3.59 1.65
CA ALA A 213 23.40 -3.04 2.73
C ALA A 213 23.02 -1.57 2.55
N ILE A 214 23.79 -0.82 1.78
CA ILE A 214 23.56 0.61 1.49
C ILE A 214 23.34 0.89 0.00
N HIS A 215 23.22 -0.17 -0.83
CA HIS A 215 22.98 0.03 -2.25
C HIS A 215 21.57 0.59 -2.47
N THR A 216 21.45 1.62 -3.31
CA THR A 216 20.20 2.29 -3.65
C THR A 216 19.64 1.74 -4.96
N TRP A 217 18.32 1.66 -5.09
CA TRP A 217 17.66 0.94 -6.15
C TRP A 217 16.71 1.82 -6.95
N GLU A 218 16.69 1.64 -8.25
CA GLU A 218 15.70 2.22 -9.16
C GLU A 218 14.48 1.30 -9.31
N PRO A 219 13.34 1.79 -9.82
CA PRO A 219 12.16 0.95 -10.04
C PRO A 219 12.44 -0.29 -10.91
N VAL A 220 13.33 -0.19 -11.91
CA VAL A 220 13.70 -1.32 -12.77
C VAL A 220 14.38 -2.46 -12.00
N ASP A 221 15.10 -2.15 -10.92
CA ASP A 221 15.75 -3.14 -10.07
C ASP A 221 14.73 -3.97 -9.28
N TYR A 222 13.63 -3.35 -8.87
CA TYR A 222 12.49 -4.03 -8.24
C TYR A 222 11.81 -5.00 -9.22
N ALA A 223 11.61 -4.58 -10.47
CA ALA A 223 11.03 -5.44 -11.51
C ALA A 223 11.97 -6.58 -11.91
N ASP A 224 13.29 -6.39 -11.85
CA ASP A 224 14.28 -7.43 -12.10
C ASP A 224 14.37 -8.46 -10.95
N GLY A 225 13.71 -8.20 -9.80
CA GLY A 225 13.77 -9.07 -8.64
C GLY A 225 15.11 -8.98 -7.89
N LEU A 226 15.81 -7.87 -7.97
CA LEU A 226 17.09 -7.66 -7.28
C LEU A 226 16.89 -7.15 -5.84
N VAL A 227 15.76 -6.49 -5.59
CA VAL A 227 15.49 -5.83 -4.31
C VAL A 227 14.64 -6.71 -3.43
N ARG A 228 15.19 -7.07 -2.28
CA ARG A 228 14.43 -7.76 -1.27
C ARG A 228 13.71 -6.78 -0.35
N VAL A 229 12.42 -6.96 -0.18
CA VAL A 229 11.59 -6.18 0.73
C VAL A 229 10.97 -7.09 1.79
N GLY A 230 11.10 -6.69 3.04
CA GLY A 230 10.63 -7.49 4.18
C GLY A 230 11.26 -8.87 4.23
N VAL A 231 10.46 -9.89 4.52
CA VAL A 231 10.91 -11.30 4.62
C VAL A 231 10.76 -12.07 3.31
N GLN A 232 10.15 -11.48 2.28
CA GLN A 232 9.97 -12.12 0.99
C GLN A 232 11.23 -12.04 0.13
N SER A 233 11.43 -13.08 -0.67
CA SER A 233 12.39 -13.02 -1.77
C SER A 233 11.88 -12.05 -2.84
N ALA A 234 12.79 -11.36 -3.47
CA ALA A 234 12.47 -10.55 -4.63
C ALA A 234 11.97 -11.46 -5.76
N ILE A 235 10.85 -11.09 -6.37
CA ILE A 235 10.23 -11.85 -7.47
C ILE A 235 10.46 -11.07 -8.75
N PRO A 236 11.10 -11.67 -9.77
CA PRO A 236 11.29 -10.99 -11.04
C PRO A 236 9.98 -10.91 -11.84
N HIS A 237 9.73 -9.73 -12.42
CA HIS A 237 8.61 -9.45 -13.31
C HIS A 237 9.13 -9.02 -14.69
N PRO A 238 9.48 -9.97 -15.59
CA PRO A 238 10.18 -9.67 -16.84
C PRO A 238 9.43 -8.69 -17.75
N GLU A 239 8.11 -8.80 -17.86
CA GLU A 239 7.31 -7.90 -18.69
C GLU A 239 7.38 -6.44 -18.20
N THR A 240 7.29 -6.26 -16.88
CA THR A 240 7.41 -4.94 -16.25
C THR A 240 8.82 -4.39 -16.41
N GLY A 241 9.85 -5.22 -16.24
CA GLY A 241 11.24 -4.85 -16.44
C GLY A 241 11.53 -4.43 -17.88
N LEU A 242 10.97 -5.12 -18.87
CA LEU A 242 11.09 -4.76 -20.29
C LEU A 242 10.39 -3.42 -20.60
N LEU A 243 9.18 -3.22 -20.06
CA LEU A 243 8.46 -1.96 -20.21
C LEU A 243 9.26 -0.78 -19.62
N LEU A 244 9.77 -0.91 -18.41
CA LEU A 244 10.58 0.13 -17.75
C LEU A 244 11.80 0.51 -18.61
N ARG A 245 12.54 -0.47 -19.12
CA ARG A 245 13.69 -0.22 -20.02
C ARG A 245 13.29 0.50 -21.30
N LYS A 246 12.17 0.11 -21.91
CA LYS A 246 11.62 0.79 -23.09
C LYS A 246 11.29 2.26 -22.78
N LEU A 247 10.65 2.52 -21.65
CA LEU A 247 10.31 3.88 -21.20
C LEU A 247 11.56 4.69 -20.86
N MET A 248 12.54 4.09 -20.19
CA MET A 248 13.84 4.74 -19.90
C MET A 248 14.55 5.15 -21.20
N THR A 249 14.63 4.23 -22.18
CA THR A 249 15.24 4.51 -23.48
C THR A 249 14.52 5.63 -24.22
N ALA A 250 13.19 5.61 -24.21
CA ALA A 250 12.37 6.66 -24.82
C ALA A 250 12.56 8.04 -24.17
N ALA A 251 12.85 8.04 -22.86
CA ALA A 251 13.16 9.25 -22.09
C ALA A 251 14.63 9.69 -22.18
N GLY A 252 15.48 8.99 -22.96
CA GLY A 252 16.91 9.27 -23.06
C GLY A 252 17.72 8.91 -21.81
N LEU A 253 17.17 8.06 -20.95
CA LEU A 253 17.84 7.58 -19.74
C LEU A 253 18.61 6.28 -20.02
N PRO A 254 19.73 6.02 -19.32
CA PRO A 254 20.45 4.76 -19.42
C PRO A 254 19.55 3.61 -18.91
N ALA A 255 19.26 2.65 -19.79
CA ALA A 255 18.54 1.45 -19.40
C ALA A 255 19.53 0.33 -19.05
N PRO A 256 19.45 -0.25 -17.86
CA PRO A 256 20.38 -1.31 -17.46
C PRO A 256 20.14 -2.59 -18.28
N PRO A 257 21.17 -3.44 -18.48
CA PRO A 257 21.04 -4.66 -19.25
C PRO A 257 20.08 -5.66 -18.58
N ILE A 258 19.53 -6.57 -19.39
CA ILE A 258 18.68 -7.66 -18.89
C ILE A 258 19.58 -8.75 -18.29
N GLY A 259 19.07 -9.47 -17.28
CA GLY A 259 19.76 -10.59 -16.66
C GLY A 259 20.83 -10.19 -15.65
N ARG A 260 20.76 -8.98 -15.11
CA ARG A 260 21.61 -8.58 -13.99
C ARG A 260 21.38 -9.47 -12.78
N THR A 261 22.45 -9.74 -12.05
CA THR A 261 22.43 -10.39 -10.75
C THR A 261 23.06 -9.45 -9.72
N LEU A 262 22.84 -9.72 -8.44
CA LEU A 262 23.48 -8.93 -7.37
C LEU A 262 25.01 -8.94 -7.52
N ASP A 263 25.61 -10.09 -7.83
CA ASP A 263 27.05 -10.19 -8.06
C ASP A 263 27.53 -9.34 -9.26
N SER A 264 26.74 -9.28 -10.35
CA SER A 264 27.09 -8.50 -11.54
C SER A 264 27.03 -6.99 -11.27
N ILE A 265 26.16 -6.54 -10.37
CA ILE A 265 26.06 -5.13 -9.97
C ILE A 265 27.30 -4.73 -9.19
N CYS A 266 27.74 -5.54 -8.25
CA CYS A 266 28.94 -5.25 -7.43
C CYS A 266 30.25 -5.19 -8.23
N VAL A 267 30.28 -5.70 -9.46
CA VAL A 267 31.43 -5.54 -10.37
C VAL A 267 31.44 -4.18 -11.05
N THR A 268 30.27 -3.59 -11.29
CA THR A 268 30.12 -2.35 -12.07
C THR A 268 29.85 -1.12 -11.19
N GLU A 269 29.36 -1.32 -9.98
CA GLU A 269 29.04 -0.27 -9.01
C GLU A 269 29.74 -0.55 -7.69
N ALA A 270 30.07 0.51 -6.95
CA ALA A 270 30.62 0.33 -5.60
C ALA A 270 29.56 -0.23 -4.67
N CYS A 271 29.81 -1.41 -4.11
CA CYS A 271 28.95 -2.11 -3.16
C CYS A 271 29.52 -2.06 -1.74
N GLU A 272 30.24 -0.99 -1.40
CA GLU A 272 30.83 -0.78 -0.08
C GLU A 272 29.89 -0.10 0.91
#